data_1f661083aeef91b7246f0b9a4744720d
#
_entry.id   1f661083aeef91b7246f0b9a4744720d
#
_cell.length_a   1.000
_cell.length_b   1.000
_cell.length_c   1.000
_cell.angle_alpha   90.00
_cell.angle_beta   90.00
_cell.angle_gamma   90.00
#
_symmetry.space_group_name_H-M   'P 1'
#
loop_
_entity.id
_entity.type
_entity.pdbx_description
1 polymer ?
#
loop_
_entity_poly.entity_id
_entity_poly.type
_entity_poly.pdbx_seq_one_letter_code
_entity_poly.pdbx_strand_id
1 'polypeptide(L)'
;MINKIFFISDFFAEQISGGGEINDLALMSLLKSGNREISTLNSHKVTPDIISSKHSDGYKFIVSNFVNLNKECKEILTSICDYVIIEHDHKYLLSRNPAEFENYQAPKEAIINYDFYRSAKSVFCQLAFHMDIVNKNLHIDNLINLSGNLWPLEHFKILETMSKVEKSDSYAIVNYSTAHKNTAGAIKYCLDNNIEYNLIDPSSPEEFLRKLGENKGLVFFPQTPETMSRIVVEARMMDMRVLTTKNVGALGEKWFSKKGIDLIQYMCHTKRVKIPESIIGGLRG
;
A
#
# COMPACT_ATOMS: atom_id res chain seq x y z
N MET A 1 5.16 -17.32 21.27
CA MET A 1 5.45 -16.01 20.59
C MET A 1 5.89 -16.29 19.18
N ILE A 2 5.53 -15.43 18.20
CA ILE A 2 6.01 -15.56 16.81
C ILE A 2 7.38 -14.89 16.74
N ASN A 3 8.42 -15.71 16.56
CA ASN A 3 9.82 -15.25 16.58
C ASN A 3 10.46 -15.29 15.17
N LYS A 4 9.93 -16.11 14.25
CA LYS A 4 10.47 -16.30 12.90
C LYS A 4 9.40 -16.01 11.87
N ILE A 5 9.70 -15.15 10.91
CA ILE A 5 8.80 -14.75 9.84
C ILE A 5 9.51 -14.89 8.50
N PHE A 6 8.87 -15.60 7.57
CA PHE A 6 9.28 -15.65 6.18
C PHE A 6 8.41 -14.70 5.36
N PHE A 7 9.03 -13.65 4.82
CA PHE A 7 8.35 -12.59 4.10
C PHE A 7 8.54 -12.82 2.59
N ILE A 8 7.43 -13.01 1.88
CA ILE A 8 7.39 -13.26 0.43
C ILE A 8 6.82 -12.03 -0.25
N SER A 9 7.54 -11.49 -1.25
CA SER A 9 7.06 -10.41 -2.10
C SER A 9 7.65 -10.52 -3.51
N ASP A 10 6.98 -9.98 -4.52
CA ASP A 10 7.50 -9.96 -5.89
C ASP A 10 8.79 -9.15 -5.98
N PHE A 11 8.80 -8.00 -5.30
CA PHE A 11 9.95 -7.10 -5.21
C PHE A 11 10.08 -6.55 -3.80
N PHE A 12 11.28 -6.08 -3.47
CA PHE A 12 11.60 -5.36 -2.24
C PHE A 12 12.07 -3.93 -2.57
N ALA A 13 12.07 -3.03 -1.59
CA ALA A 13 12.34 -1.61 -1.79
C ALA A 13 13.74 -1.31 -2.35
N GLU A 14 14.71 -2.20 -2.15
CA GLU A 14 16.06 -2.12 -2.73
C GLU A 14 16.07 -2.38 -4.25
N GLN A 15 15.00 -3.02 -4.76
CA GLN A 15 14.84 -3.37 -6.17
C GLN A 15 13.94 -2.37 -6.90
N ILE A 16 12.83 -1.97 -6.27
CA ILE A 16 11.82 -1.06 -6.83
C ILE A 16 11.28 -0.14 -5.73
N SER A 17 11.27 1.17 -5.99
CA SER A 17 10.76 2.18 -5.05
C SER A 17 9.25 2.41 -5.21
N GLY A 18 8.44 1.35 -5.15
CA GLY A 18 6.98 1.43 -5.17
C GLY A 18 6.38 1.65 -3.78
N GLY A 19 5.12 2.11 -3.75
CA GLY A 19 4.42 2.38 -2.49
C GLY A 19 4.22 1.16 -1.60
N GLY A 20 3.98 -0.02 -2.21
CA GLY A 20 3.87 -1.30 -1.51
C GLY A 20 5.20 -1.73 -0.92
N GLU A 21 6.27 -1.67 -1.70
CA GLU A 21 7.62 -2.08 -1.31
C GLU A 21 8.17 -1.20 -0.18
N ILE A 22 7.91 0.11 -0.22
CA ILE A 22 8.27 1.04 0.87
C ILE A 22 7.47 0.74 2.15
N ASN A 23 6.19 0.37 2.03
CA ASN A 23 5.39 -0.08 3.17
C ASN A 23 5.96 -1.35 3.79
N ASP A 24 6.31 -2.33 2.97
CA ASP A 24 6.87 -3.61 3.40
C ASP A 24 8.23 -3.44 4.05
N LEU A 25 9.09 -2.56 3.53
CA LEU A 25 10.36 -2.20 4.15
C LEU A 25 10.15 -1.64 5.57
N ALA A 26 9.22 -0.69 5.72
CA ALA A 26 8.91 -0.11 7.02
C ALA A 26 8.33 -1.15 8.00
N LEU A 27 7.47 -2.06 7.52
CA LEU A 27 6.93 -3.17 8.31
C LEU A 27 8.03 -4.12 8.77
N MET A 28 8.88 -4.59 7.86
CA MET A 28 9.98 -5.50 8.18
C MET A 28 10.94 -4.89 9.22
N SER A 29 11.24 -3.60 9.08
CA SER A 29 12.06 -2.86 10.05
C SER A 29 11.42 -2.88 11.45
N LEU A 30 10.10 -2.63 11.56
CA LEU A 30 9.37 -2.65 12.82
C LEU A 30 9.27 -4.05 13.42
N LEU A 31 9.10 -5.08 12.59
CA LEU A 31 9.06 -6.46 13.06
C LEU A 31 10.43 -6.92 13.57
N LYS A 32 11.52 -6.53 12.91
CA LYS A 32 12.90 -6.79 13.37
C LYS A 32 13.21 -6.10 14.71
N SER A 33 12.78 -4.85 14.88
CA SER A 33 12.97 -4.12 16.14
C SER A 33 12.23 -4.78 17.33
N GLY A 34 11.19 -5.56 17.03
CA GLY A 34 10.49 -6.41 18.02
C GLY A 34 11.15 -7.77 18.25
N ASN A 35 12.45 -7.91 18.01
CA ASN A 35 13.27 -9.13 18.21
C ASN A 35 12.77 -10.36 17.42
N ARG A 36 12.30 -10.14 16.20
CA ARG A 36 11.89 -11.23 15.28
C ARG A 36 12.93 -11.42 14.19
N GLU A 37 13.20 -12.67 13.90
CA GLU A 37 13.99 -13.07 12.74
C GLU A 37 13.12 -12.91 11.50
N ILE A 38 13.54 -12.10 10.54
CA ILE A 38 12.86 -11.91 9.26
C ILE A 38 13.76 -12.43 8.13
N SER A 39 13.31 -13.48 7.48
CA SER A 39 13.90 -14.00 6.25
C SER A 39 13.04 -13.56 5.07
N THR A 40 13.64 -13.10 3.98
CA THR A 40 12.93 -12.55 2.81
C THR A 40 13.28 -13.34 1.56
N LEU A 41 12.32 -13.48 0.64
CA LEU A 41 12.59 -14.04 -0.68
C LEU A 41 11.60 -13.49 -1.71
N ASN A 42 12.10 -13.18 -2.92
CA ASN A 42 11.23 -12.81 -4.04
C ASN A 42 10.32 -13.98 -4.42
N SER A 43 9.05 -13.72 -4.69
CA SER A 43 8.01 -14.73 -4.94
C SER A 43 8.36 -15.69 -6.07
N HIS A 44 8.99 -15.20 -7.15
CA HIS A 44 9.43 -16.02 -8.29
C HIS A 44 10.58 -16.98 -7.96
N LYS A 45 11.27 -16.80 -6.82
CA LYS A 45 12.35 -17.68 -6.34
C LYS A 45 11.87 -18.68 -5.29
N VAL A 46 10.62 -18.53 -4.81
CA VAL A 46 10.05 -19.43 -3.82
C VAL A 46 9.70 -20.76 -4.50
N THR A 47 10.10 -21.87 -3.84
CA THR A 47 9.76 -23.23 -4.26
C THR A 47 8.99 -23.97 -3.16
N PRO A 48 8.25 -25.04 -3.49
CA PRO A 48 7.61 -25.91 -2.52
C PRO A 48 8.53 -26.39 -1.40
N ASP A 49 9.77 -26.79 -1.75
CA ASP A 49 10.76 -27.26 -0.79
C ASP A 49 11.20 -26.16 0.19
N ILE A 50 11.38 -24.93 -0.31
CA ILE A 50 11.71 -23.78 0.55
C ILE A 50 10.57 -23.52 1.56
N ILE A 51 9.31 -23.56 1.12
CA ILE A 51 8.16 -23.37 2.02
C ILE A 51 8.13 -24.47 3.07
N SER A 52 8.27 -25.73 2.66
CA SER A 52 8.24 -26.89 3.55
C SER A 52 9.39 -26.83 4.58
N SER A 53 10.60 -26.48 4.16
CA SER A 53 11.75 -26.30 5.05
C SER A 53 11.50 -25.16 6.05
N LYS A 54 11.07 -23.98 5.58
CA LYS A 54 10.77 -22.85 6.45
C LYS A 54 9.63 -23.14 7.43
N HIS A 55 8.59 -23.87 6.99
CA HIS A 55 7.52 -24.32 7.88
C HIS A 55 8.06 -25.25 8.98
N SER A 56 8.89 -26.24 8.62
CA SER A 56 9.52 -27.16 9.57
C SER A 56 10.44 -26.43 10.57
N ASP A 57 11.10 -25.37 10.14
CA ASP A 57 11.93 -24.49 10.97
C ASP A 57 11.13 -23.54 11.89
N GLY A 58 9.80 -23.61 11.83
CA GLY A 58 8.88 -22.83 12.67
C GLY A 58 8.62 -21.40 12.22
N TYR A 59 8.88 -21.08 10.96
CA TYR A 59 8.52 -19.78 10.39
C TYR A 59 7.00 -19.66 10.19
N LYS A 60 6.47 -18.47 10.43
CA LYS A 60 5.17 -18.01 9.95
C LYS A 60 5.36 -17.16 8.69
N PHE A 61 4.34 -17.09 7.84
CA PHE A 61 4.49 -16.50 6.52
C PHE A 61 3.71 -15.20 6.38
N ILE A 62 4.37 -14.17 5.87
CA ILE A 62 3.72 -12.94 5.38
C ILE A 62 3.89 -12.92 3.87
N VAL A 63 2.78 -12.88 3.15
CA VAL A 63 2.76 -12.80 1.70
C VAL A 63 2.20 -11.44 1.30
N SER A 64 3.05 -10.62 0.70
CA SER A 64 2.67 -9.27 0.26
C SER A 64 2.34 -9.27 -1.24
N ASN A 65 3.23 -8.80 -2.10
CA ASN A 65 3.04 -8.94 -3.53
C ASN A 65 3.40 -10.37 -3.98
N PHE A 66 2.49 -11.04 -4.69
CA PHE A 66 2.63 -12.47 -5.02
C PHE A 66 2.15 -12.83 -6.43
N VAL A 67 2.20 -11.88 -7.36
CA VAL A 67 1.80 -12.10 -8.76
C VAL A 67 2.65 -13.23 -9.37
N ASN A 68 3.95 -13.25 -9.04
CA ASN A 68 4.91 -14.22 -9.55
C ASN A 68 5.05 -15.49 -8.68
N LEU A 69 4.25 -15.63 -7.62
CA LEU A 69 4.24 -16.86 -6.81
C LEU A 69 3.48 -17.96 -7.57
N ASN A 70 4.15 -19.08 -7.82
CA ASN A 70 3.56 -20.17 -8.59
C ASN A 70 2.41 -20.85 -7.84
N LYS A 71 1.61 -21.63 -8.59
CA LYS A 71 0.41 -22.30 -8.08
C LYS A 71 0.74 -23.31 -6.98
N GLU A 72 1.76 -24.12 -7.18
CA GLU A 72 2.18 -25.16 -6.24
C GLU A 72 2.59 -24.56 -4.89
N CYS A 73 3.31 -23.45 -4.90
CA CYS A 73 3.66 -22.71 -3.67
C CYS A 73 2.44 -22.20 -2.93
N LYS A 74 1.42 -21.68 -3.65
CA LYS A 74 0.15 -21.24 -3.05
C LYS A 74 -0.59 -22.43 -2.43
N GLU A 75 -0.62 -23.59 -3.09
CA GLU A 75 -1.25 -24.81 -2.61
C GLU A 75 -0.59 -25.32 -1.31
N ILE A 76 0.75 -25.33 -1.24
CA ILE A 76 1.45 -25.72 -0.02
C ILE A 76 1.22 -24.72 1.12
N LEU A 77 1.31 -23.41 0.85
CA LEU A 77 1.00 -22.40 1.86
C LEU A 77 -0.40 -22.60 2.43
N THR A 78 -1.38 -22.85 1.56
CA THR A 78 -2.79 -23.10 1.93
C THR A 78 -2.96 -24.36 2.78
N SER A 79 -2.21 -25.42 2.49
CA SER A 79 -2.42 -26.74 3.10
C SER A 79 -1.74 -26.93 4.44
N ILE A 80 -0.55 -26.35 4.65
CA ILE A 80 0.26 -26.64 5.84
C ILE A 80 0.74 -25.43 6.63
N CYS A 81 0.67 -24.21 6.05
CA CYS A 81 1.28 -23.03 6.68
C CYS A 81 0.28 -22.10 7.36
N ASP A 82 0.72 -21.47 8.44
CA ASP A 82 0.05 -20.27 8.95
C ASP A 82 0.60 -19.05 8.18
N TYR A 83 -0.24 -18.44 7.36
CA TYR A 83 0.14 -17.26 6.58
C TYR A 83 -0.92 -16.17 6.61
N VAL A 84 -0.47 -14.94 6.38
CA VAL A 84 -1.31 -13.78 6.17
C VAL A 84 -0.97 -13.11 4.84
N ILE A 85 -1.95 -12.42 4.27
CA ILE A 85 -1.77 -11.64 3.04
C ILE A 85 -1.82 -10.15 3.39
N ILE A 86 -0.84 -9.38 2.88
CA ILE A 86 -0.91 -7.91 2.85
C ILE A 86 -1.32 -7.52 1.43
N GLU A 87 -2.57 -7.11 1.29
CA GLU A 87 -3.13 -6.80 -0.02
C GLU A 87 -2.85 -5.34 -0.38
N HIS A 88 -2.27 -5.12 -1.59
CA HIS A 88 -1.93 -3.80 -2.07
C HIS A 88 -2.74 -3.36 -3.32
N ASP A 89 -3.10 -4.30 -4.21
CA ASP A 89 -3.53 -3.96 -5.57
C ASP A 89 -4.51 -4.95 -6.25
N HIS A 90 -5.40 -5.57 -5.52
CA HIS A 90 -6.45 -6.44 -6.06
C HIS A 90 -5.97 -7.69 -6.83
N LYS A 91 -4.95 -8.39 -6.29
CA LYS A 91 -4.38 -9.62 -6.90
C LYS A 91 -5.33 -10.83 -6.96
N TYR A 92 -6.55 -10.67 -6.47
CA TYR A 92 -7.64 -11.61 -6.63
C TYR A 92 -8.39 -11.44 -7.98
N LEU A 93 -8.09 -10.37 -8.75
CA LEU A 93 -8.61 -10.14 -10.09
C LEU A 93 -7.54 -10.47 -11.14
N LEU A 94 -7.98 -11.07 -12.25
CA LEU A 94 -7.09 -11.38 -13.38
C LEU A 94 -6.43 -10.11 -13.94
N SER A 95 -7.19 -9.02 -14.09
CA SER A 95 -6.70 -7.71 -14.56
C SER A 95 -6.07 -6.85 -13.46
N ARG A 96 -6.29 -7.17 -12.18
CA ARG A 96 -5.96 -6.36 -11.00
C ARG A 96 -6.60 -4.96 -11.02
N ASN A 97 -7.61 -4.76 -11.85
CA ASN A 97 -8.28 -3.48 -12.02
C ASN A 97 -9.81 -3.60 -11.79
N PRO A 98 -10.30 -3.34 -10.58
CA PRO A 98 -11.73 -3.42 -10.29
C PRO A 98 -12.56 -2.35 -11.04
N ALA A 99 -11.94 -1.27 -11.55
CA ALA A 99 -12.65 -0.24 -12.29
C ALA A 99 -13.16 -0.68 -13.66
N GLU A 100 -12.74 -1.85 -14.15
CA GLU A 100 -13.28 -2.46 -15.39
C GLU A 100 -14.70 -3.00 -15.19
N PHE A 101 -15.16 -3.11 -13.94
CA PHE A 101 -16.44 -3.70 -13.60
C PHE A 101 -17.34 -2.69 -12.90
N GLU A 102 -18.63 -2.77 -13.20
CA GLU A 102 -19.64 -1.92 -12.58
C GLU A 102 -19.62 -2.10 -11.05
N ASN A 103 -19.66 -0.98 -10.32
CA ASN A 103 -19.58 -0.96 -8.85
C ASN A 103 -18.37 -1.72 -8.26
N TYR A 104 -17.30 -1.92 -9.04
CA TYR A 104 -16.11 -2.68 -8.69
C TYR A 104 -16.36 -4.17 -8.42
N GLN A 105 -17.42 -4.73 -8.94
CA GLN A 105 -17.82 -6.14 -8.75
C GLN A 105 -17.56 -6.93 -10.04
N ALA A 106 -16.56 -7.80 -10.00
CA ALA A 106 -16.17 -8.63 -11.12
C ALA A 106 -17.04 -9.89 -11.22
N PRO A 107 -17.25 -10.44 -12.42
CA PRO A 107 -17.84 -11.75 -12.59
C PRO A 107 -16.90 -12.85 -12.07
N LYS A 108 -17.46 -14.02 -11.71
CA LYS A 108 -16.68 -15.12 -11.10
C LYS A 108 -15.48 -15.56 -11.91
N GLU A 109 -15.59 -15.52 -13.23
CA GLU A 109 -14.57 -15.93 -14.19
C GLU A 109 -13.34 -15.01 -14.16
N ALA A 110 -13.50 -13.79 -13.69
CA ALA A 110 -12.40 -12.83 -13.50
C ALA A 110 -11.73 -12.95 -12.11
N ILE A 111 -12.32 -13.73 -11.19
CA ILE A 111 -11.77 -13.96 -9.85
C ILE A 111 -10.71 -15.08 -9.91
N ILE A 112 -9.52 -14.78 -9.43
CA ILE A 112 -8.40 -15.71 -9.31
C ILE A 112 -7.93 -15.78 -7.85
N ASN A 113 -7.15 -16.77 -7.51
CA ASN A 113 -6.55 -16.93 -6.19
C ASN A 113 -7.57 -17.01 -5.02
N TYR A 114 -8.84 -17.29 -5.26
CA TYR A 114 -9.90 -17.26 -4.24
C TYR A 114 -9.55 -18.11 -3.00
N ASP A 115 -9.18 -19.37 -3.20
CA ASP A 115 -8.85 -20.28 -2.10
C ASP A 115 -7.63 -19.82 -1.31
N PHE A 116 -6.65 -19.20 -1.99
CA PHE A 116 -5.47 -18.63 -1.35
C PHE A 116 -5.82 -17.44 -0.44
N TYR A 117 -6.77 -16.59 -0.83
CA TYR A 117 -7.27 -15.52 0.05
C TYR A 117 -8.09 -16.05 1.21
N ARG A 118 -9.03 -16.98 0.91
CA ARG A 118 -9.93 -17.55 1.91
C ARG A 118 -9.21 -18.32 3.00
N SER A 119 -8.16 -19.06 2.65
CA SER A 119 -7.40 -19.90 3.58
C SER A 119 -6.34 -19.14 4.38
N ALA A 120 -6.02 -17.91 4.02
CA ALA A 120 -5.13 -17.07 4.83
C ALA A 120 -5.72 -16.85 6.22
N LYS A 121 -4.88 -16.84 7.26
CA LYS A 121 -5.32 -16.49 8.64
C LYS A 121 -5.97 -15.11 8.69
N SER A 122 -5.42 -14.17 7.92
CA SER A 122 -5.97 -12.82 7.74
C SER A 122 -5.51 -12.24 6.41
N VAL A 123 -6.36 -11.43 5.80
CA VAL A 123 -6.06 -10.59 4.64
C VAL A 123 -6.14 -9.14 5.06
N PHE A 124 -5.01 -8.46 5.06
CA PHE A 124 -4.90 -7.08 5.50
C PHE A 124 -5.09 -6.12 4.33
N CYS A 125 -6.17 -5.36 4.39
CA CYS A 125 -6.47 -4.29 3.45
C CYS A 125 -5.97 -2.95 4.02
N GLN A 126 -5.46 -2.09 3.16
CA GLN A 126 -4.88 -0.82 3.59
C GLN A 126 -5.91 0.11 4.24
N LEU A 127 -7.11 0.21 3.66
CA LEU A 127 -8.17 1.13 4.08
C LEU A 127 -9.56 0.48 3.98
N ALA A 128 -10.57 1.13 4.58
CA ALA A 128 -11.95 0.66 4.51
C ALA A 128 -12.48 0.58 3.07
N PHE A 129 -12.17 1.56 2.22
CA PHE A 129 -12.52 1.56 0.79
C PHE A 129 -11.92 0.34 0.06
N HIS A 130 -10.64 0.04 0.33
CA HIS A 130 -9.98 -1.13 -0.24
C HIS A 130 -10.66 -2.42 0.23
N MET A 131 -10.90 -2.55 1.54
CA MET A 131 -11.56 -3.73 2.12
C MET A 131 -12.97 -3.94 1.54
N ASP A 132 -13.75 -2.87 1.34
CA ASP A 132 -15.07 -2.94 0.73
C ASP A 132 -15.03 -3.53 -0.69
N ILE A 133 -14.07 -3.07 -1.52
CA ILE A 133 -13.89 -3.61 -2.87
C ILE A 133 -13.48 -5.08 -2.84
N VAL A 134 -12.55 -5.47 -1.95
CA VAL A 134 -12.13 -6.87 -1.80
C VAL A 134 -13.33 -7.73 -1.37
N ASN A 135 -14.10 -7.26 -0.38
CA ASN A 135 -15.26 -7.98 0.15
C ASN A 135 -16.38 -8.16 -0.88
N LYS A 136 -16.64 -7.17 -1.73
CA LYS A 136 -17.62 -7.27 -2.84
C LYS A 136 -17.29 -8.40 -3.82
N ASN A 137 -16.04 -8.75 -3.94
CA ASN A 137 -15.55 -9.75 -4.90
C ASN A 137 -15.32 -11.13 -4.28
N LEU A 138 -14.83 -11.19 -3.05
CA LEU A 138 -14.41 -12.45 -2.43
C LEU A 138 -15.41 -12.98 -1.39
N HIS A 139 -16.17 -12.10 -0.71
CA HIS A 139 -17.09 -12.50 0.37
C HIS A 139 -16.43 -13.43 1.40
N ILE A 140 -15.28 -13.04 1.94
CA ILE A 140 -14.51 -13.80 2.93
C ILE A 140 -14.48 -13.08 4.28
N ASP A 141 -14.44 -13.85 5.39
CA ASP A 141 -14.62 -13.33 6.75
C ASP A 141 -13.29 -12.91 7.42
N ASN A 142 -12.14 -13.19 6.79
CA ASN A 142 -10.80 -12.96 7.34
C ASN A 142 -10.17 -11.63 6.90
N LEU A 143 -10.98 -10.67 6.41
CA LEU A 143 -10.52 -9.33 6.04
C LEU A 143 -10.29 -8.44 7.25
N ILE A 144 -9.17 -7.75 7.28
CA ILE A 144 -8.82 -6.78 8.33
C ILE A 144 -8.44 -5.44 7.69
N ASN A 145 -9.12 -4.36 8.13
CA ASN A 145 -8.76 -3.00 7.74
C ASN A 145 -7.62 -2.47 8.62
N LEU A 146 -6.46 -2.17 8.03
CA LEU A 146 -5.34 -1.51 8.72
C LEU A 146 -5.61 -0.01 8.97
N SER A 147 -6.52 0.58 8.20
CA SER A 147 -6.84 2.02 8.21
C SER A 147 -5.57 2.88 8.11
N GLY A 148 -4.65 2.49 7.24
CA GLY A 148 -3.39 3.20 7.04
C GLY A 148 -2.29 2.36 6.41
N ASN A 149 -1.15 3.02 6.27
CA ASN A 149 0.08 2.44 5.74
C ASN A 149 1.27 2.83 6.63
N LEU A 150 2.44 2.32 6.29
CA LEU A 150 3.69 2.60 7.01
C LEU A 150 4.64 3.43 6.13
N TRP A 151 5.41 4.29 6.78
CA TRP A 151 6.50 5.06 6.20
C TRP A 151 7.80 4.78 6.98
N PRO A 152 8.96 4.75 6.28
CA PRO A 152 10.25 4.81 6.94
C PRO A 152 10.40 6.09 7.79
N LEU A 153 11.20 6.03 8.86
CA LEU A 153 11.36 7.20 9.76
C LEU A 153 12.01 8.40 9.06
N GLU A 154 12.91 8.15 8.15
CA GLU A 154 13.56 9.18 7.33
C GLU A 154 12.57 9.94 6.46
N HIS A 155 11.53 9.27 5.93
CA HIS A 155 10.47 9.94 5.17
C HIS A 155 9.67 10.90 6.06
N PHE A 156 9.36 10.53 7.30
CA PHE A 156 8.67 11.43 8.23
C PHE A 156 9.46 12.71 8.51
N LYS A 157 10.80 12.63 8.60
CA LYS A 157 11.66 13.81 8.78
C LYS A 157 11.55 14.78 7.60
N ILE A 158 11.54 14.25 6.37
CA ILE A 158 11.37 15.05 5.15
C ILE A 158 9.99 15.69 5.13
N LEU A 159 8.93 14.90 5.36
CA LEU A 159 7.55 15.37 5.39
C LEU A 159 7.34 16.46 6.45
N GLU A 160 7.93 16.31 7.64
CA GLU A 160 7.91 17.32 8.69
C GLU A 160 8.63 18.61 8.28
N THR A 161 9.82 18.49 7.69
CA THR A 161 10.54 19.65 7.15
C THR A 161 9.68 20.37 6.12
N MET A 162 9.15 19.63 5.15
CA MET A 162 8.34 20.19 4.07
C MET A 162 6.99 20.75 4.54
N SER A 163 6.45 20.27 5.66
CA SER A 163 5.21 20.85 6.22
C SER A 163 5.38 22.28 6.74
N LYS A 164 6.61 22.72 6.98
CA LYS A 164 6.97 24.05 7.55
C LYS A 164 7.52 25.02 6.50
N VAL A 165 7.81 24.54 5.28
CA VAL A 165 8.33 25.36 4.19
C VAL A 165 7.25 26.26 3.63
N GLU A 166 7.61 27.49 3.30
CA GLU A 166 6.74 28.41 2.54
C GLU A 166 6.44 27.81 1.17
N LYS A 167 5.16 27.79 0.80
CA LYS A 167 4.67 27.16 -0.42
C LYS A 167 4.60 28.16 -1.57
N SER A 168 4.99 27.71 -2.77
CA SER A 168 4.69 28.44 -4.00
C SER A 168 3.18 28.53 -4.24
N ASP A 169 2.74 29.44 -5.08
CA ASP A 169 1.32 29.57 -5.47
C ASP A 169 0.84 28.50 -6.46
N SER A 170 1.70 27.58 -6.86
CA SER A 170 1.40 26.50 -7.82
C SER A 170 0.90 25.21 -7.15
N TYR A 171 0.25 24.39 -7.96
CA TYR A 171 -0.12 23.03 -7.60
C TYR A 171 0.84 22.03 -8.25
N ALA A 172 1.19 20.96 -7.54
CA ALA A 172 1.94 19.87 -8.09
C ALA A 172 1.03 18.92 -8.89
N ILE A 173 1.50 18.46 -10.04
CA ILE A 173 0.95 17.34 -10.79
C ILE A 173 2.10 16.37 -11.02
N VAL A 174 1.94 15.11 -10.63
CA VAL A 174 2.99 14.11 -10.91
C VAL A 174 2.91 13.64 -12.35
N ASN A 175 4.04 13.66 -13.02
CA ASN A 175 4.19 13.24 -14.41
C ASN A 175 4.28 11.70 -14.51
N TYR A 176 3.14 11.03 -14.29
CA TYR A 176 3.07 9.59 -14.43
C TYR A 176 2.99 9.17 -15.90
N SER A 177 3.78 8.16 -16.27
CA SER A 177 3.65 7.48 -17.57
C SER A 177 2.44 6.55 -17.65
N THR A 178 1.87 6.19 -16.51
CA THR A 178 0.77 5.24 -16.38
C THR A 178 -0.57 5.93 -16.64
N ALA A 179 -1.28 5.52 -17.69
CA ALA A 179 -2.50 6.20 -18.15
C ALA A 179 -3.59 6.37 -17.09
N HIS A 180 -3.83 5.35 -16.25
CA HIS A 180 -4.88 5.40 -15.22
C HIS A 180 -4.58 6.39 -14.07
N LYS A 181 -3.36 6.88 -13.94
CA LYS A 181 -3.02 7.99 -13.01
C LYS A 181 -3.49 9.35 -13.52
N ASN A 182 -3.83 9.44 -14.83
CA ASN A 182 -4.55 10.55 -15.46
C ASN A 182 -3.87 11.92 -15.33
N THR A 183 -2.55 11.96 -15.54
CA THR A 183 -1.78 13.22 -15.56
C THR A 183 -2.39 14.24 -16.53
N ALA A 184 -2.77 13.81 -17.74
CA ALA A 184 -3.39 14.69 -18.73
C ALA A 184 -4.70 15.33 -18.25
N GLY A 185 -5.54 14.58 -17.53
CA GLY A 185 -6.78 15.11 -16.95
C GLY A 185 -6.52 16.14 -15.84
N ALA A 186 -5.48 15.93 -15.04
CA ALA A 186 -5.05 16.90 -14.02
C ALA A 186 -4.54 18.22 -14.65
N ILE A 187 -3.72 18.10 -15.71
CA ILE A 187 -3.25 19.27 -16.49
C ILE A 187 -4.43 20.03 -17.09
N LYS A 188 -5.33 19.31 -17.78
CA LYS A 188 -6.52 19.92 -18.39
C LYS A 188 -7.34 20.69 -17.35
N TYR A 189 -7.59 20.10 -16.18
CA TYR A 189 -8.31 20.75 -15.10
C TYR A 189 -7.63 22.05 -14.65
N CYS A 190 -6.31 22.06 -14.51
CA CYS A 190 -5.56 23.25 -14.13
C CYS A 190 -5.69 24.37 -15.19
N LEU A 191 -5.57 24.00 -16.48
CA LEU A 191 -5.72 24.95 -17.58
C LEU A 191 -7.14 25.54 -17.63
N ASP A 192 -8.17 24.70 -17.55
CA ASP A 192 -9.58 25.12 -17.60
C ASP A 192 -9.97 26.05 -16.44
N ASN A 193 -9.26 25.96 -15.30
CA ASN A 193 -9.54 26.74 -14.09
C ASN A 193 -8.49 27.83 -13.78
N ASN A 194 -7.56 28.11 -14.70
CA ASN A 194 -6.47 29.09 -14.52
C ASN A 194 -5.66 28.83 -13.23
N ILE A 195 -5.35 27.57 -12.95
CA ILE A 195 -4.52 27.13 -11.81
C ILE A 195 -3.09 26.95 -12.30
N GLU A 196 -2.14 27.66 -11.68
CA GLU A 196 -0.71 27.42 -11.92
C GLU A 196 -0.29 26.06 -11.40
N TYR A 197 0.50 25.35 -12.18
CA TYR A 197 0.96 24.01 -11.81
C TYR A 197 2.41 23.74 -12.21
N ASN A 198 3.06 22.85 -11.44
CA ASN A 198 4.38 22.29 -11.72
C ASN A 198 4.23 20.80 -11.99
N LEU A 199 4.84 20.33 -13.08
CA LEU A 199 4.98 18.89 -13.33
C LEU A 199 6.17 18.35 -12.52
N ILE A 200 5.91 17.30 -11.73
CA ILE A 200 6.92 16.64 -10.90
C ILE A 200 7.26 15.29 -11.54
N ASP A 201 8.46 15.19 -12.10
CA ASP A 201 8.96 13.94 -12.65
C ASP A 201 9.37 12.96 -11.55
N PRO A 202 9.26 11.64 -11.80
CA PRO A 202 9.80 10.62 -10.91
C PRO A 202 11.28 10.83 -10.65
N SER A 203 11.66 10.80 -9.38
CA SER A 203 13.04 10.96 -8.92
C SER A 203 13.28 10.12 -7.66
N SER A 204 14.42 10.28 -6.99
CA SER A 204 14.63 9.62 -5.70
C SER A 204 13.53 10.00 -4.71
N PRO A 205 13.14 9.11 -3.77
CA PRO A 205 12.05 9.39 -2.83
C PRO A 205 12.23 10.71 -2.06
N GLU A 206 13.44 11.05 -1.67
CA GLU A 206 13.73 12.30 -0.96
C GLU A 206 13.54 13.52 -1.87
N GLU A 207 14.13 13.52 -3.05
CA GLU A 207 14.00 14.60 -4.02
C GLU A 207 12.55 14.79 -4.47
N PHE A 208 11.85 13.69 -4.71
CA PHE A 208 10.43 13.72 -5.06
C PHE A 208 9.58 14.40 -4.00
N LEU A 209 9.73 14.01 -2.72
CA LEU A 209 8.99 14.61 -1.62
C LEU A 209 9.32 16.10 -1.42
N ARG A 210 10.57 16.50 -1.65
CA ARG A 210 10.96 17.93 -1.59
C ARG A 210 10.28 18.73 -2.69
N LYS A 211 10.42 18.31 -3.95
CA LYS A 211 9.77 18.98 -5.10
C LYS A 211 8.25 19.04 -4.96
N LEU A 212 7.64 17.94 -4.51
CA LEU A 212 6.20 17.88 -4.24
C LEU A 212 5.81 18.92 -3.18
N GLY A 213 6.53 18.93 -2.06
CA GLY A 213 6.22 19.74 -0.88
C GLY A 213 6.46 21.25 -1.03
N GLU A 214 7.12 21.71 -2.09
CA GLU A 214 7.29 23.15 -2.42
C GLU A 214 6.01 23.80 -2.93
N ASN A 215 4.99 23.02 -3.29
CA ASN A 215 3.75 23.50 -3.88
C ASN A 215 2.63 23.66 -2.83
N LYS A 216 1.73 24.64 -3.02
CA LYS A 216 0.58 24.84 -2.11
C LYS A 216 -0.44 23.70 -2.15
N GLY A 217 -0.45 22.91 -3.23
CA GLY A 217 -1.42 21.82 -3.39
C GLY A 217 -0.97 20.74 -4.34
N LEU A 218 -1.74 19.66 -4.38
CA LEU A 218 -1.63 18.54 -5.29
C LEU A 218 -2.91 18.43 -6.11
N VAL A 219 -2.80 18.23 -7.41
CA VAL A 219 -3.91 17.79 -8.28
C VAL A 219 -3.64 16.35 -8.71
N PHE A 220 -4.55 15.42 -8.35
CA PHE A 220 -4.43 14.01 -8.68
C PHE A 220 -5.80 13.38 -8.91
N PHE A 221 -6.12 13.00 -10.13
CA PHE A 221 -7.42 12.49 -10.54
C PHE A 221 -7.35 11.08 -11.11
N PRO A 222 -7.02 10.06 -10.30
CA PRO A 222 -6.90 8.70 -10.79
C PRO A 222 -8.22 8.17 -11.36
N GLN A 223 -8.13 7.41 -12.46
CA GLN A 223 -9.28 6.78 -13.11
C GLN A 223 -9.64 5.44 -12.47
N THR A 224 -8.68 4.81 -11.79
CA THR A 224 -8.88 3.55 -11.07
C THR A 224 -8.88 3.78 -9.56
N PRO A 225 -9.50 2.88 -8.77
CA PRO A 225 -9.42 2.93 -7.32
C PRO A 225 -7.98 2.88 -6.82
N GLU A 226 -7.59 3.90 -6.09
CA GLU A 226 -6.34 3.92 -5.32
C GLU A 226 -6.60 3.36 -3.95
N THR A 227 -6.03 2.21 -3.63
CA THR A 227 -6.25 1.52 -2.35
C THR A 227 -5.92 2.40 -1.16
N MET A 228 -4.91 3.27 -1.29
CA MET A 228 -4.59 4.32 -0.32
C MET A 228 -4.20 5.64 -0.98
N SER A 229 -3.35 5.62 -2.02
CA SER A 229 -2.68 6.77 -2.62
C SER A 229 -1.71 7.48 -1.67
N ARG A 230 -0.50 6.94 -1.55
CA ARG A 230 0.55 7.51 -0.67
C ARG A 230 0.79 9.00 -0.95
N ILE A 231 0.85 9.39 -2.23
CA ILE A 231 1.09 10.77 -2.62
C ILE A 231 0.05 11.76 -2.06
N VAL A 232 -1.22 11.36 -2.02
CA VAL A 232 -2.30 12.18 -1.45
C VAL A 232 -2.11 12.34 0.06
N VAL A 233 -1.73 11.27 0.75
CA VAL A 233 -1.47 11.31 2.19
C VAL A 233 -0.20 12.12 2.51
N GLU A 234 0.86 11.95 1.72
CA GLU A 234 2.11 12.71 1.83
C GLU A 234 1.89 14.21 1.59
N ALA A 235 1.10 14.57 0.57
CA ALA A 235 0.69 15.97 0.36
C ALA A 235 -0.05 16.53 1.59
N ARG A 236 -0.98 15.77 2.17
CA ARG A 236 -1.67 16.17 3.42
C ARG A 236 -0.72 16.29 4.60
N MET A 237 0.27 15.38 4.74
CA MET A 237 1.31 15.48 5.75
C MET A 237 2.18 16.73 5.60
N MET A 238 2.41 17.19 4.37
CA MET A 238 3.14 18.42 4.07
C MET A 238 2.28 19.69 4.13
N ASP A 239 1.07 19.60 4.69
CA ASP A 239 0.07 20.70 4.82
C ASP A 239 -0.42 21.27 3.48
N MET A 240 -0.29 20.53 2.40
CA MET A 240 -0.76 20.92 1.07
C MET A 240 -2.28 20.74 0.94
N ARG A 241 -2.90 21.54 0.07
CA ARG A 241 -4.26 21.30 -0.41
C ARG A 241 -4.26 20.10 -1.36
N VAL A 242 -5.36 19.33 -1.39
CA VAL A 242 -5.48 18.19 -2.31
C VAL A 242 -6.77 18.35 -3.11
N LEU A 243 -6.63 18.36 -4.43
CA LEU A 243 -7.72 18.26 -5.39
C LEU A 243 -7.66 16.84 -5.97
N THR A 244 -8.68 16.05 -5.68
CA THR A 244 -8.71 14.64 -6.10
C THR A 244 -10.15 14.12 -6.27
N THR A 245 -10.31 12.85 -6.65
CA THR A 245 -11.60 12.21 -6.88
C THR A 245 -11.92 11.18 -5.78
N LYS A 246 -13.17 10.71 -5.74
CA LYS A 246 -13.62 9.64 -4.84
C LYS A 246 -12.89 8.30 -5.03
N ASN A 247 -12.11 8.15 -6.09
CA ASN A 247 -11.29 6.97 -6.32
C ASN A 247 -10.08 6.85 -5.38
N VAL A 248 -9.82 7.85 -4.54
CA VAL A 248 -8.75 7.81 -3.55
C VAL A 248 -9.30 7.33 -2.20
N GLY A 249 -8.95 6.12 -1.81
CA GLY A 249 -9.47 5.47 -0.61
C GLY A 249 -9.22 6.24 0.70
N ALA A 250 -8.11 6.97 0.79
CA ALA A 250 -7.76 7.76 1.96
C ALA A 250 -8.82 8.80 2.34
N LEU A 251 -9.60 9.31 1.39
CA LEU A 251 -10.66 10.30 1.63
C LEU A 251 -11.73 9.80 2.60
N GLY A 252 -12.00 8.49 2.63
CA GLY A 252 -13.01 7.86 3.50
C GLY A 252 -12.54 7.62 4.94
N GLU A 253 -11.27 7.84 5.24
CA GLU A 253 -10.72 7.56 6.57
C GLU A 253 -10.88 8.76 7.53
N LYS A 254 -11.28 8.47 8.78
CA LYS A 254 -11.50 9.51 9.81
C LYS A 254 -10.25 10.38 10.04
N TRP A 255 -9.07 9.79 9.92
CA TRP A 255 -7.81 10.51 10.11
C TRP A 255 -7.47 11.45 8.93
N PHE A 256 -8.12 11.33 7.79
CA PHE A 256 -7.86 12.20 6.63
C PHE A 256 -8.22 13.67 6.87
N SER A 257 -9.06 13.96 7.87
CA SER A 257 -9.32 15.34 8.33
C SER A 257 -8.08 16.02 8.94
N LYS A 258 -7.10 15.22 9.43
CA LYS A 258 -5.82 15.73 9.92
C LYS A 258 -4.94 16.17 8.74
N LYS A 259 -4.00 17.08 9.03
CA LYS A 259 -2.99 17.56 8.07
C LYS A 259 -1.71 17.99 8.80
N GLY A 260 -0.64 18.23 8.03
CA GLY A 260 0.63 18.69 8.58
C GLY A 260 1.14 17.77 9.70
N ILE A 261 1.66 18.39 10.74
CA ILE A 261 2.27 17.70 11.89
C ILE A 261 1.29 16.74 12.59
N ASP A 262 0.01 17.08 12.69
CA ASP A 262 -0.99 16.20 13.34
C ASP A 262 -1.16 14.87 12.60
N LEU A 263 -1.14 14.91 11.27
CA LEU A 263 -1.21 13.69 10.46
C LEU A 263 0.09 12.90 10.53
N ILE A 264 1.25 13.58 10.48
CA ILE A 264 2.57 12.96 10.65
C ILE A 264 2.63 12.22 11.98
N GLN A 265 2.28 12.87 13.09
CA GLN A 265 2.28 12.27 14.43
C GLN A 265 1.34 11.07 14.51
N TYR A 266 0.13 11.19 13.94
CA TYR A 266 -0.81 10.07 13.91
C TYR A 266 -0.23 8.84 13.17
N MET A 267 0.33 9.03 11.99
CA MET A 267 0.92 7.93 11.22
C MET A 267 2.18 7.39 11.87
N CYS A 268 3.05 8.27 12.41
CA CYS A 268 4.29 7.86 13.05
C CYS A 268 4.08 7.14 14.39
N HIS A 269 3.20 7.62 15.25
CA HIS A 269 3.04 7.08 16.60
C HIS A 269 1.92 6.07 16.71
N THR A 270 0.81 6.24 15.98
CA THR A 270 -0.34 5.32 16.09
C THR A 270 -0.22 4.16 15.12
N LYS A 271 0.03 4.44 13.82
CA LYS A 271 0.02 3.38 12.81
C LYS A 271 1.25 2.49 12.86
N ARG A 272 2.42 3.05 13.16
CA ARG A 272 3.65 2.26 13.35
C ARG A 272 3.62 1.29 14.54
N VAL A 273 2.68 1.47 15.46
CA VAL A 273 2.41 0.50 16.54
C VAL A 273 1.30 -0.46 16.13
N LYS A 274 0.14 0.06 15.75
CA LYS A 274 -1.07 -0.74 15.52
C LYS A 274 -0.96 -1.69 14.33
N ILE A 275 -0.31 -1.28 13.23
CA ILE A 275 -0.21 -2.12 12.02
C ILE A 275 0.62 -3.38 12.29
N PRO A 276 1.87 -3.31 12.83
CA PRO A 276 2.61 -4.52 13.17
C PRO A 276 1.91 -5.41 14.20
N GLU A 277 1.25 -4.81 15.22
CA GLU A 277 0.46 -5.56 16.20
C GLU A 277 -0.69 -6.33 15.55
N SER A 278 -1.44 -5.70 14.63
CA SER A 278 -2.53 -6.35 13.90
C SER A 278 -2.02 -7.51 13.05
N ILE A 279 -0.90 -7.32 12.34
CA ILE A 279 -0.32 -8.37 11.48
C ILE A 279 0.16 -9.55 12.33
N ILE A 280 0.83 -9.30 13.45
CA ILE A 280 1.25 -10.37 14.37
C ILE A 280 0.04 -11.03 15.04
N GLY A 281 -1.01 -10.26 15.35
CA GLY A 281 -2.29 -10.78 15.83
C GLY A 281 -2.92 -11.77 14.85
N GLY A 282 -3.01 -11.36 13.58
CA GLY A 282 -3.57 -12.21 12.52
C GLY A 282 -2.77 -13.50 12.25
N LEU A 283 -1.44 -13.48 12.47
CA LEU A 283 -0.62 -14.69 12.38
C LEU A 283 -0.83 -15.68 13.53
N ARG A 284 -1.45 -15.26 14.63
CA ARG A 284 -1.73 -16.14 15.78
C ARG A 284 -3.03 -16.92 15.62
N GLY A 285 -3.95 -16.41 14.81
CA GLY A 285 -5.26 -16.99 14.51
C GLY A 285 -6.27 -16.62 15.55
#